data_0486ee20c0534d566713edb84a62d78a
#
_entry.id   0486ee20c0534d566713edb84a62d78a
#
_cell.length_a   1.000
_cell.length_b   1.000
_cell.length_c   1.000
_cell.angle_alpha   90.00
_cell.angle_beta   90.00
_cell.angle_gamma   90.00
#
_symmetry.space_group_name_H-M   'P 1'
#
loop_
_entity.id
_entity.type
_entity.pdbx_description
1 polymer ?
#
loop_
_entity_poly.entity_id
_entity_poly.type
_entity_poly.pdbx_seq_one_letter_code
_entity_poly.pdbx_strand_id
1 'polypeptide(L)'
;MTSVLIDTHVLAWSLIAPARLPPEVRSLLVSGAMVYVPPCSLHEITTKVRNGKWDAMAPYADRLDGLCMSQGFHIAPYTAKMAMRSGSMDWAHRDPFDRMIAATAIEMACPLISTDAAFDDLAGLPEWKGRVWWAIPDPESEHGF
;
A
#
# COMPACT_ATOMS: atom_id res chain seq x y z
N MET A 1 3.00 19.79 2.17
CA MET A 1 2.26 18.70 2.81
C MET A 1 2.77 17.38 2.26
N THR A 2 3.08 16.44 3.14
CA THR A 2 3.60 15.14 2.75
C THR A 2 2.49 14.28 2.16
N SER A 3 2.76 13.64 1.02
CA SER A 3 1.87 12.66 0.41
C SER A 3 2.52 11.29 0.44
N VAL A 4 1.74 10.26 0.75
CA VAL A 4 2.20 8.88 0.75
C VAL A 4 1.15 8.00 0.07
N LEU A 5 1.62 6.90 -0.53
CA LEU A 5 0.75 5.85 -1.06
C LEU A 5 0.88 4.65 -0.12
N ILE A 6 -0.22 3.99 0.18
CA ILE A 6 -0.19 2.77 0.99
C ILE A 6 -0.56 1.58 0.11
N ASP A 7 0.06 0.42 0.37
CA ASP A 7 -0.27 -0.79 -0.38
C ASP A 7 -1.49 -1.50 0.20
N THR A 8 -1.86 -2.61 -0.43
CA THR A 8 -3.07 -3.35 -0.09
C THR A 8 -3.08 -3.87 1.35
N HIS A 9 -1.97 -4.43 1.83
CA HIS A 9 -1.90 -4.97 3.19
C HIS A 9 -1.90 -3.86 4.24
N VAL A 10 -1.22 -2.77 3.98
CA VAL A 10 -1.23 -1.60 4.88
C VAL A 10 -2.64 -1.06 5.01
N LEU A 11 -3.36 -0.95 3.89
CA LEU A 11 -4.77 -0.54 3.92
C LEU A 11 -5.59 -1.50 4.77
N ALA A 12 -5.51 -2.81 4.50
CA ALA A 12 -6.29 -3.81 5.22
C ALA A 12 -6.00 -3.75 6.72
N TRP A 13 -4.73 -3.71 7.11
CA TRP A 13 -4.37 -3.64 8.53
C TRP A 13 -4.83 -2.35 9.19
N SER A 14 -4.80 -1.23 8.48
CA SER A 14 -5.30 0.04 9.04
C SER A 14 -6.79 -0.03 9.35
N LEU A 15 -7.55 -0.84 8.62
CA LEU A 15 -9.00 -0.97 8.80
C LEU A 15 -9.38 -2.01 9.86
N ILE A 16 -8.67 -3.14 9.93
CA ILE A 16 -9.11 -4.28 10.74
C ILE A 16 -8.11 -4.75 11.79
N ALA A 17 -6.85 -4.35 11.69
CA ALA A 17 -5.81 -4.83 12.60
C ALA A 17 -4.70 -3.79 12.77
N PRO A 18 -5.02 -2.57 13.26
CA PRO A 18 -4.03 -1.49 13.33
C PRO A 18 -2.83 -1.83 14.22
N ALA A 19 -2.96 -2.79 15.14
CA ALA A 19 -1.83 -3.24 15.94
C ALA A 19 -0.73 -3.93 15.12
N ARG A 20 -1.01 -4.36 13.90
CA ARG A 20 -0.01 -4.92 12.99
C ARG A 20 0.85 -3.85 12.32
N LEU A 21 0.45 -2.59 12.42
CA LEU A 21 1.21 -1.48 11.89
C LEU A 21 2.22 -0.99 12.93
N PRO A 22 3.48 -0.71 12.55
CA PRO A 22 4.42 -0.06 13.44
C PRO A 22 3.85 1.26 13.97
N PRO A 23 4.21 1.70 15.19
CA PRO A 23 3.73 2.98 15.72
C PRO A 23 4.03 4.17 14.81
N GLU A 24 5.17 4.15 14.12
CA GLU A 24 5.56 5.20 13.18
C GLU A 24 4.60 5.27 12.00
N VAL A 25 4.15 4.12 11.48
CA VAL A 25 3.17 4.08 10.40
C VAL A 25 1.82 4.58 10.89
N ARG A 26 1.36 4.12 12.07
CA ARG A 26 0.09 4.60 12.64
C ARG A 26 0.11 6.11 12.84
N SER A 27 1.21 6.65 13.35
CA SER A 27 1.36 8.10 13.54
C SER A 27 1.29 8.83 12.20
N LEU A 28 1.95 8.31 11.17
CA LEU A 28 1.94 8.91 9.85
C LEU A 28 0.54 8.95 9.26
N LEU A 29 -0.22 7.87 9.41
CA LEU A 29 -1.58 7.78 8.84
C LEU A 29 -2.57 8.78 9.47
N VAL A 30 -2.29 9.29 10.67
CA VAL A 30 -3.16 10.26 11.36
C VAL A 30 -2.53 11.64 11.49
N SER A 31 -1.36 11.87 10.91
CA SER A 31 -0.55 13.08 11.14
C SER A 31 -0.97 14.30 10.31
N GLY A 32 -1.96 14.17 9.44
CA GLY A 32 -2.28 15.21 8.46
C GLY A 32 -1.58 15.05 7.13
N ALA A 33 -0.75 14.01 6.96
CA ALA A 33 -0.24 13.64 5.65
C ALA A 33 -1.39 13.26 4.71
N MET A 34 -1.21 13.50 3.41
CA MET A 34 -2.15 13.04 2.40
C MET A 34 -1.89 11.56 2.12
N VAL A 35 -2.78 10.71 2.61
CA VAL A 35 -2.66 9.25 2.43
C VAL A 35 -3.52 8.84 1.26
N TYR A 36 -2.89 8.24 0.26
CA TYR A 36 -3.56 7.77 -0.97
C TYR A 36 -3.63 6.26 -1.01
N VAL A 37 -4.77 5.77 -1.48
CA VAL A 37 -5.06 4.34 -1.66
C VAL A 37 -5.17 4.08 -3.17
N PRO A 38 -4.37 3.15 -3.73
CA PRO A 38 -4.52 2.82 -5.14
C PRO A 38 -5.85 2.09 -5.37
N PRO A 39 -6.62 2.45 -6.42
CA PRO A 39 -7.87 1.73 -6.70
C PRO A 39 -7.67 0.22 -6.90
N CYS A 40 -6.51 -0.21 -7.39
CA CYS A 40 -6.23 -1.63 -7.58
C CYS A 40 -6.19 -2.40 -6.26
N SER A 41 -5.91 -1.74 -5.13
CA SER A 41 -5.99 -2.39 -3.82
C SER A 41 -7.42 -2.80 -3.48
N LEU A 42 -8.40 -1.99 -3.83
CA LEU A 42 -9.81 -2.32 -3.64
C LEU A 42 -10.20 -3.51 -4.51
N HIS A 43 -9.71 -3.54 -5.75
CA HIS A 43 -9.92 -4.67 -6.66
C HIS A 43 -9.28 -5.94 -6.11
N GLU A 44 -8.06 -5.85 -5.63
CA GLU A 44 -7.33 -7.01 -5.07
C GLU A 44 -8.08 -7.60 -3.88
N ILE A 45 -8.49 -6.76 -2.93
CA ILE A 45 -9.21 -7.20 -1.74
C ILE A 45 -10.52 -7.87 -2.13
N THR A 46 -11.33 -7.22 -2.95
CA THR A 46 -12.64 -7.77 -3.34
C THR A 46 -12.51 -9.07 -4.12
N THR A 47 -11.50 -9.19 -4.98
CA THR A 47 -11.22 -10.43 -5.70
C THR A 47 -10.83 -11.56 -4.76
N LYS A 48 -9.95 -11.30 -3.81
CA LYS A 48 -9.53 -12.31 -2.83
C LYS A 48 -10.66 -12.75 -1.93
N VAL A 49 -11.53 -11.82 -1.51
CA VAL A 49 -12.72 -12.15 -0.73
C VAL A 49 -13.66 -13.04 -1.56
N ARG A 50 -13.94 -12.68 -2.80
CA ARG A 50 -14.79 -13.49 -3.68
C ARG A 50 -14.27 -14.90 -3.86
N ASN A 51 -12.96 -15.07 -3.92
CA ASN A 51 -12.30 -16.36 -4.11
C ASN A 51 -12.08 -17.13 -2.81
N GLY A 52 -12.58 -16.65 -1.67
CA GLY A 52 -12.42 -17.29 -0.38
C GLY A 52 -10.99 -17.23 0.18
N LYS A 53 -10.20 -16.29 -0.27
CA LYS A 53 -8.77 -16.20 0.11
C LYS A 53 -8.45 -15.09 1.11
N TRP A 54 -9.46 -14.33 1.55
CA TRP A 54 -9.26 -13.28 2.54
C TRP A 54 -10.52 -13.09 3.39
N ASP A 55 -10.84 -14.09 4.20
CA ASP A 55 -12.07 -14.09 5.01
C ASP A 55 -12.14 -12.94 6.01
N ALA A 56 -10.99 -12.51 6.53
CA ALA A 56 -10.94 -11.39 7.48
C ALA A 56 -11.48 -10.08 6.88
N MET A 57 -11.35 -9.91 5.56
CA MET A 57 -11.84 -8.72 4.87
C MET A 57 -13.27 -8.85 4.37
N ALA A 58 -13.87 -10.05 4.42
CA ALA A 58 -15.20 -10.29 3.88
C ALA A 58 -16.28 -9.35 4.45
N PRO A 59 -16.31 -9.04 5.77
CA PRO A 59 -17.33 -8.13 6.30
C PRO A 59 -17.26 -6.70 5.78
N TYR A 60 -16.15 -6.33 5.16
CA TYR A 60 -15.85 -4.94 4.78
C TYR A 60 -15.80 -4.74 3.26
N ALA A 61 -15.78 -5.81 2.49
CA ALA A 61 -15.45 -5.77 1.06
C ALA A 61 -16.42 -4.95 0.22
N ASP A 62 -17.67 -4.82 0.64
CA ASP A 62 -18.70 -4.06 -0.10
C ASP A 62 -18.71 -2.56 0.20
N ARG A 63 -17.87 -2.11 1.16
CA ARG A 63 -17.87 -0.71 1.60
C ARG A 63 -16.47 -0.16 1.81
N LEU A 64 -15.48 -0.73 1.15
CA LEU A 64 -14.06 -0.32 1.30
C LEU A 64 -13.85 1.15 0.97
N ASP A 65 -14.51 1.65 -0.06
CA ASP A 65 -14.41 3.07 -0.45
C ASP A 65 -14.87 4.00 0.68
N GLY A 66 -16.03 3.72 1.26
CA GLY A 66 -16.53 4.50 2.39
C GLY A 66 -15.63 4.42 3.61
N LEU A 67 -15.05 3.23 3.88
CA LEU A 67 -14.11 3.05 4.99
C LEU A 67 -12.82 3.84 4.76
N CYS A 68 -12.29 3.86 3.54
CA CYS A 68 -11.14 4.71 3.21
C CYS A 68 -11.44 6.18 3.50
N MET A 69 -12.60 6.66 3.06
CA MET A 69 -12.99 8.05 3.28
C MET A 69 -13.15 8.37 4.77
N SER A 70 -13.72 7.44 5.56
CA SER A 70 -13.90 7.65 7.00
C SER A 70 -12.57 7.68 7.75
N GLN A 71 -11.51 7.10 7.20
CA GLN A 71 -10.16 7.20 7.75
C GLN A 71 -9.44 8.47 7.31
N GLY A 72 -10.04 9.27 6.46
CA GLY A 72 -9.40 10.43 5.89
C GLY A 72 -8.45 10.11 4.73
N PHE A 73 -8.53 8.91 4.18
CA PHE A 73 -7.73 8.50 3.03
C PHE A 73 -8.36 8.98 1.73
N HIS A 74 -7.52 9.21 0.74
CA HIS A 74 -7.93 9.61 -0.59
C HIS A 74 -7.69 8.48 -1.57
N ILE A 75 -8.61 8.27 -2.50
CA ILE A 75 -8.39 7.29 -3.57
C ILE A 75 -7.48 7.93 -4.61
N ALA A 76 -6.36 7.27 -4.88
CA ALA A 76 -5.44 7.75 -5.90
C ALA A 76 -6.05 7.65 -7.30
N PRO A 77 -5.68 8.52 -8.22
CA PRO A 77 -6.04 8.30 -9.62
C PRO A 77 -5.32 7.07 -10.17
N TYR A 78 -5.89 6.48 -11.21
CA TYR A 78 -5.18 5.49 -12.03
C TYR A 78 -5.31 5.91 -13.48
N THR A 79 -4.31 6.64 -13.95
CA THR A 79 -4.31 7.30 -15.26
C THR A 79 -3.83 6.36 -16.36
N ALA A 80 -4.05 6.75 -17.61
CA ALA A 80 -3.49 6.04 -18.76
C ALA A 80 -1.95 5.91 -18.65
N LYS A 81 -1.28 6.96 -18.20
CA LYS A 81 0.17 6.94 -18.02
C LYS A 81 0.62 5.95 -16.97
N MET A 82 -0.09 5.87 -15.85
CA MET A 82 0.16 4.86 -14.81
C MET A 82 -0.04 3.45 -15.35
N ALA A 83 -1.10 3.22 -16.10
CA ALA A 83 -1.39 1.92 -16.70
C ALA A 83 -0.28 1.48 -17.67
N MET A 84 0.16 2.39 -18.54
CA MET A 84 1.22 2.11 -19.49
C MET A 84 2.55 1.83 -18.79
N ARG A 85 2.90 2.61 -17.78
CA ARG A 85 4.11 2.39 -16.98
C ARG A 85 4.04 1.05 -16.24
N SER A 86 2.91 0.72 -15.66
CA SER A 86 2.70 -0.55 -14.97
C SER A 86 3.03 -1.74 -15.87
N GLY A 87 2.56 -1.69 -17.12
CA GLY A 87 2.79 -2.77 -18.07
C GLY A 87 4.20 -2.82 -18.64
N SER A 88 4.83 -1.66 -18.86
CA SER A 88 6.10 -1.56 -19.59
C SER A 88 7.34 -1.50 -18.70
N MET A 89 7.19 -1.24 -17.40
CA MET A 89 8.28 -1.02 -16.48
C MET A 89 9.23 -2.23 -16.44
N ASP A 90 10.54 -1.97 -16.55
CA ASP A 90 11.57 -3.00 -16.48
C ASP A 90 11.76 -3.47 -15.04
N TRP A 91 10.97 -4.45 -14.68
CA TRP A 91 10.94 -5.04 -13.36
C TRP A 91 10.47 -6.49 -13.51
N ALA A 92 11.25 -7.45 -13.00
CA ALA A 92 10.95 -8.86 -13.16
C ALA A 92 9.72 -9.31 -12.37
N HIS A 93 9.29 -8.54 -11.41
CA HIS A 93 8.11 -8.83 -10.58
C HIS A 93 6.84 -8.85 -11.44
N ARG A 94 6.08 -9.94 -11.38
CA ARG A 94 4.97 -10.20 -12.30
C ARG A 94 3.60 -9.86 -11.73
N ASP A 95 3.48 -9.67 -10.42
CA ASP A 95 2.19 -9.37 -9.80
C ASP A 95 1.63 -8.07 -10.37
N PRO A 96 0.49 -8.12 -11.09
CA PRO A 96 -0.04 -6.93 -11.74
C PRO A 96 -0.48 -5.86 -10.75
N PHE A 97 -0.97 -6.24 -9.57
CA PHE A 97 -1.37 -5.26 -8.55
C PHE A 97 -0.17 -4.50 -8.02
N ASP A 98 0.93 -5.19 -7.71
CA ASP A 98 2.15 -4.54 -7.26
C ASP A 98 2.73 -3.63 -8.33
N ARG A 99 2.67 -4.03 -9.60
CA ARG A 99 3.12 -3.20 -10.70
C ARG A 99 2.28 -1.92 -10.83
N MET A 100 0.97 -2.03 -10.66
CA MET A 100 0.06 -0.88 -10.67
C MET A 100 0.33 0.07 -9.49
N ILE A 101 0.58 -0.48 -8.30
CA ILE A 101 0.91 0.29 -7.11
C ILE A 101 2.21 1.07 -7.34
N ALA A 102 3.25 0.39 -7.84
CA ALA A 102 4.54 1.02 -8.11
C ALA A 102 4.42 2.15 -9.14
N ALA A 103 3.69 1.91 -10.23
CA ALA A 103 3.47 2.92 -11.26
C ALA A 103 2.73 4.13 -10.70
N THR A 104 1.76 3.90 -9.83
CA THR A 104 1.02 4.98 -9.18
C THR A 104 1.94 5.83 -8.30
N ALA A 105 2.78 5.19 -7.49
CA ALA A 105 3.74 5.89 -6.62
C ALA A 105 4.72 6.73 -7.44
N ILE A 106 5.23 6.17 -8.53
CA ILE A 106 6.17 6.87 -9.42
C ILE A 106 5.51 8.11 -10.03
N GLU A 107 4.32 7.96 -10.62
CA GLU A 107 3.65 9.05 -11.30
C GLU A 107 3.14 10.11 -10.34
N MET A 108 2.79 9.75 -9.11
CA MET A 108 2.42 10.70 -8.07
C MET A 108 3.63 11.30 -7.36
N ALA A 109 4.83 10.81 -7.62
CA ALA A 109 6.07 11.24 -6.99
C ALA A 109 6.00 11.19 -5.46
N CYS A 110 5.48 10.09 -4.91
CA CYS A 110 5.38 9.92 -3.47
C CYS A 110 5.96 8.57 -3.03
N PRO A 111 6.42 8.46 -1.78
CA PRO A 111 6.89 7.18 -1.25
C PRO A 111 5.73 6.21 -1.05
N LEU A 112 6.06 4.93 -1.05
CA LEU A 112 5.13 3.83 -0.81
C LEU A 112 5.35 3.26 0.59
N ILE A 113 4.28 3.14 1.36
CA ILE A 113 4.31 2.43 2.64
C ILE A 113 3.93 0.97 2.37
N SER A 114 4.87 0.06 2.58
CA SER A 114 4.70 -1.37 2.28
C SER A 114 5.71 -2.20 3.06
N THR A 115 5.29 -3.41 3.48
CA THR A 115 6.20 -4.41 4.05
C THR A 115 6.96 -5.18 2.98
N ASP A 116 6.54 -5.10 1.72
CA ASP A 116 7.06 -5.98 0.66
C ASP A 116 8.36 -5.45 0.10
N ALA A 117 9.46 -6.12 0.43
CA ALA A 117 10.79 -5.74 -0.02
C ALA A 117 10.99 -5.89 -1.54
N ALA A 118 10.07 -6.55 -2.26
CA ALA A 118 10.16 -6.64 -3.72
C ALA A 118 10.18 -5.26 -4.38
N PHE A 119 9.52 -4.27 -3.80
CA PHE A 119 9.56 -2.89 -4.31
C PHE A 119 10.96 -2.26 -4.26
N ASP A 120 11.86 -2.78 -3.44
CA ASP A 120 13.22 -2.24 -3.34
C ASP A 120 14.03 -2.47 -4.62
N ASP A 121 13.62 -3.41 -5.48
CA ASP A 121 14.21 -3.59 -6.81
C ASP A 121 14.12 -2.32 -7.67
N LEU A 122 13.20 -1.42 -7.33
CA LEU A 122 13.01 -0.17 -8.07
C LEU A 122 13.93 0.96 -7.61
N ALA A 123 14.76 0.73 -6.60
CA ALA A 123 15.61 1.77 -6.00
C ALA A 123 16.59 2.41 -7.00
N GLY A 124 16.91 1.71 -8.10
CA GLY A 124 17.77 2.26 -9.15
C GLY A 124 17.08 3.25 -10.08
N LEU A 125 15.75 3.37 -10.02
CA LEU A 125 15.02 4.32 -10.85
C LEU A 125 14.99 5.69 -10.18
N PRO A 126 15.40 6.77 -10.90
CA PRO A 126 15.40 8.11 -10.29
C PRO A 126 14.03 8.59 -9.83
N GLU A 127 12.96 8.13 -10.49
CA GLU A 127 11.58 8.52 -10.18
C GLU A 127 11.01 7.80 -8.98
N TRP A 128 11.63 6.70 -8.55
CA TRP A 128 11.15 5.93 -7.41
C TRP A 128 11.48 6.66 -6.11
N LYS A 129 10.47 7.00 -5.31
CA LYS A 129 10.63 7.79 -4.09
C LYS A 129 10.85 6.95 -2.84
N GLY A 130 10.93 5.64 -3.02
CA GLY A 130 11.29 4.72 -1.95
C GLY A 130 10.11 4.00 -1.32
N ARG A 131 10.44 2.87 -0.71
CA ARG A 131 9.54 2.11 0.14
C ARG A 131 9.86 2.44 1.60
N VAL A 132 8.82 2.69 2.36
CA VAL A 132 8.96 3.05 3.78
C VAL A 132 8.28 1.97 4.62
N TRP A 133 9.01 1.46 5.60
CA TRP A 133 8.48 0.55 6.59
C TRP A 133 9.37 0.55 7.83
N TRP A 134 8.75 0.44 9.00
CA TRP A 134 9.45 0.27 10.27
C TRP A 134 9.09 -1.09 10.82
N ALA A 135 10.08 -1.91 11.15
CA ALA A 135 9.84 -3.21 11.76
C ALA A 135 9.22 -3.04 13.15
N ILE A 136 8.15 -3.81 13.42
CA ILE A 136 7.65 -3.95 14.80
C ILE A 136 8.65 -4.84 15.52
N PRO A 137 9.26 -4.38 16.63
CA PRO A 137 10.20 -5.22 17.37
C PRO A 137 9.55 -6.50 17.86
N ASP A 138 10.18 -7.63 17.58
CA ASP A 138 9.84 -8.92 18.17
C ASP A 138 10.53 -8.98 19.53
N PRO A 139 9.80 -9.25 20.63
CA PRO A 139 10.41 -9.35 21.95
C PRO A 139 11.58 -10.34 22.02
N GLU A 140 11.50 -11.44 21.27
CA GLU A 140 12.59 -12.41 21.23
C GLU A 140 13.79 -11.87 20.43
N SER A 141 13.55 -11.19 19.32
CA SER A 141 14.63 -10.62 18.51
C SER A 141 15.30 -9.45 19.20
N GLU A 142 14.61 -8.68 20.03
CA GLU A 142 15.23 -7.64 20.85
C GLU A 142 16.31 -8.19 21.78
N HIS A 143 16.16 -9.42 22.21
CA HIS A 143 17.14 -10.11 23.05
C HIS A 143 18.20 -10.83 22.23
N GLY A 144 17.97 -10.99 20.94
CA GLY A 144 18.85 -11.70 20.02
C GLY A 144 19.83 -10.81 19.27
N PHE A 145 19.68 -9.53 19.34
CA PHE A 145 20.61 -8.66 18.66
C PHE A 145 21.85 -8.42 19.49
#